data_169703770de2fb2d0d2a187de3e7da05
#
_entry.id   169703770de2fb2d0d2a187de3e7da05
#
_cell.length_a   1.000
_cell.length_b   1.000
_cell.length_c   1.000
_cell.angle_alpha   90.00
_cell.angle_beta   90.00
_cell.angle_gamma   90.00
#
_symmetry.space_group_name_H-M   'P 1'
#
loop_
_entity.id
_entity.type
_entity.pdbx_description
1 polymer ?
#
loop_
_entity_poly.entity_id
_entity_poly.type
_entity_poly.pdbx_seq_one_letter_code
_entity_poly.pdbx_strand_id
1 'polypeptide(L)'
;MGKKIGTRESVAKKIKAHIESHRSEELSLDKIAEELNYSKFYMERAFAETTGTTIHKYIQERRLAAAAEQLVRTDRSVIDIALEAGYGSHQAFTQAFRKQYLCSPRVYRKNRVCQSGLVWYKNKVFM
;
A
#
# COMPACT_ATOMS: atom_id res chain seq x y z
N MET A 1 -31.97 9.27 -2.42
CA MET A 1 -32.02 8.66 -1.95
C MET A 1 -30.89 7.95 -1.61
N GLY A 2 -30.81 6.97 -1.44
CA GLY A 2 -29.74 6.24 -0.97
C GLY A 2 -28.43 6.55 -1.59
N LYS A 3 -28.38 7.17 -2.72
CA LYS A 3 -27.21 7.47 -3.31
C LYS A 3 -26.33 8.34 -2.57
N LYS A 4 -26.78 9.32 -1.88
CA LYS A 4 -25.96 10.12 -1.15
C LYS A 4 -25.34 9.43 -0.03
N ILE A 5 -26.00 8.57 0.62
CA ILE A 5 -25.51 7.84 1.75
C ILE A 5 -24.30 7.02 1.47
N GLY A 6 -24.19 6.35 0.48
CA GLY A 6 -23.04 5.53 0.20
C GLY A 6 -21.99 6.19 -0.65
N THR A 7 -22.17 7.45 -0.97
CA THR A 7 -21.31 8.11 -1.91
C THR A 7 -19.85 8.14 -1.52
N ARG A 8 -19.56 8.52 -0.29
CA ARG A 8 -18.16 8.59 0.12
C ARG A 8 -17.52 7.24 0.20
N GLU A 9 -18.27 6.26 0.68
CA GLU A 9 -17.77 4.91 0.75
C GLU A 9 -17.56 4.37 -0.64
N SER A 10 -18.45 4.73 -1.57
CA SER A 10 -18.34 4.29 -2.93
C SER A 10 -17.11 4.90 -3.59
N VAL A 11 -16.83 6.17 -3.31
CA VAL A 11 -15.65 6.83 -3.82
C VAL A 11 -14.39 6.16 -3.28
N ALA A 12 -14.36 5.88 -1.98
CA ALA A 12 -13.21 5.23 -1.38
C ALA A 12 -12.97 3.86 -2.00
N LYS A 13 -14.02 3.12 -2.27
CA LYS A 13 -13.87 1.81 -2.88
C LYS A 13 -13.32 1.93 -4.29
N LYS A 14 -13.77 2.89 -5.05
CA LYS A 14 -13.27 3.09 -6.40
C LYS A 14 -11.81 3.48 -6.40
N ILE A 15 -11.41 4.30 -5.44
CA ILE A 15 -10.03 4.71 -5.32
C ILE A 15 -9.16 3.51 -4.98
N LYS A 16 -9.58 2.69 -4.03
CA LYS A 16 -8.83 1.51 -3.65
C LYS A 16 -8.69 0.54 -4.82
N ALA A 17 -9.78 0.32 -5.54
CA ALA A 17 -9.76 -0.59 -6.67
C ALA A 17 -8.82 -0.08 -7.77
N HIS A 18 -8.83 1.24 -8.00
CA HIS A 18 -7.97 1.83 -9.00
C HIS A 18 -6.50 1.65 -8.60
N ILE A 19 -6.19 1.88 -7.35
CA ILE A 19 -4.84 1.73 -6.84
C ILE A 19 -4.37 0.29 -6.99
N GLU A 20 -5.22 -0.66 -6.63
CA GLU A 20 -4.83 -2.07 -6.73
C GLU A 20 -4.57 -2.50 -8.16
N SER A 21 -5.35 -2.02 -9.11
CA SER A 21 -5.15 -2.43 -10.49
C SER A 21 -4.02 -1.68 -11.18
N HIS A 22 -3.53 -0.58 -10.61
CA HIS A 22 -2.45 0.19 -11.21
C HIS A 22 -1.23 0.29 -10.30
N ARG A 23 -1.09 -0.67 -9.40
CA ARG A 23 -0.06 -0.63 -8.38
C ARG A 23 1.36 -0.53 -8.90
N SER A 24 1.63 -1.14 -10.02
CA SER A 24 2.96 -1.12 -10.58
C SER A 24 3.24 0.12 -11.43
N GLU A 25 2.26 0.98 -11.59
CA GLU A 25 2.43 2.20 -12.36
C GLU A 25 2.65 3.38 -11.45
N GLU A 26 3.07 4.48 -12.02
CA GLU A 26 3.23 5.68 -11.24
C GLU A 26 1.85 6.23 -10.93
N LEU A 27 1.51 6.35 -9.66
CA LEU A 27 0.22 6.84 -9.24
C LEU A 27 0.35 8.24 -8.70
N SER A 28 -0.45 9.16 -9.21
CA SER A 28 -0.51 10.50 -8.67
C SER A 28 -1.95 10.81 -8.35
N LEU A 29 -2.17 11.68 -7.39
CA LEU A 29 -3.52 12.06 -7.02
C LEU A 29 -4.24 12.74 -8.18
N ASP A 30 -3.52 13.54 -8.94
CA ASP A 30 -4.11 14.23 -10.07
C ASP A 30 -4.61 13.23 -11.12
N LYS A 31 -3.80 12.22 -11.38
CA LYS A 31 -4.16 11.23 -12.38
C LYS A 31 -5.33 10.39 -11.92
N ILE A 32 -5.34 10.00 -10.67
CA ILE A 32 -6.44 9.20 -10.13
C ILE A 32 -7.75 10.00 -10.20
N ALA A 33 -7.69 11.26 -9.80
CA ALA A 33 -8.85 12.12 -9.83
C ALA A 33 -9.39 12.28 -11.23
N GLU A 34 -8.48 12.44 -12.18
CA GLU A 34 -8.86 12.61 -13.56
C GLU A 34 -9.53 11.35 -14.11
N GLU A 35 -8.96 10.21 -13.84
CA GLU A 35 -9.50 8.97 -14.36
C GLU A 35 -10.82 8.56 -13.71
N LEU A 36 -11.01 8.92 -12.45
CA LEU A 36 -12.25 8.60 -11.77
C LEU A 36 -13.29 9.72 -11.87
N ASN A 37 -12.90 10.83 -12.50
CA ASN A 37 -13.81 11.94 -12.69
C ASN A 37 -14.24 12.61 -11.41
N TYR A 38 -13.34 12.77 -10.46
CA TYR A 38 -13.60 13.50 -9.25
C TYR A 38 -12.64 14.67 -9.14
N SER A 39 -13.00 15.70 -8.38
CA SER A 39 -12.03 16.73 -8.09
C SER A 39 -11.07 16.13 -7.07
N LYS A 40 -9.83 16.55 -7.13
CA LYS A 40 -8.81 16.03 -6.21
C LYS A 40 -9.19 16.29 -4.76
N PHE A 41 -9.68 17.49 -4.49
CA PHE A 41 -10.06 17.88 -3.15
C PHE A 41 -11.18 17.00 -2.60
N TYR A 42 -12.22 16.77 -3.39
CA TYR A 42 -13.33 15.94 -2.98
C TYR A 42 -12.87 14.50 -2.75
N MET A 43 -12.04 14.02 -3.64
CA MET A 43 -11.55 12.66 -3.57
C MET A 43 -10.74 12.41 -2.30
N GLU A 44 -9.83 13.33 -1.99
CA GLU A 44 -9.00 13.21 -0.80
C GLU A 44 -9.83 13.28 0.47
N ARG A 45 -10.81 14.16 0.47
CA ARG A 45 -11.64 14.35 1.63
C ARG A 45 -12.53 13.14 1.88
N ALA A 46 -13.17 12.64 0.82
CA ALA A 46 -14.04 11.48 0.95
C ALA A 46 -13.25 10.26 1.41
N PHE A 47 -12.04 10.10 0.89
CA PHE A 47 -11.22 8.96 1.25
C PHE A 47 -10.81 9.04 2.73
N ALA A 48 -10.36 10.21 3.16
CA ALA A 48 -9.92 10.37 4.54
C ALA A 48 -11.08 10.18 5.52
N GLU A 49 -12.24 10.69 5.18
CA GLU A 49 -13.39 10.56 6.07
C GLU A 49 -13.89 9.14 6.16
N THR A 50 -13.74 8.38 5.10
CA THR A 50 -14.20 7.00 5.09
C THR A 50 -13.18 6.04 5.69
N THR A 51 -11.90 6.24 5.39
CA THR A 51 -10.87 5.26 5.75
C THR A 51 -10.02 5.67 6.94
N GLY A 52 -10.02 6.96 7.28
CA GLY A 52 -9.18 7.44 8.36
C GLY A 52 -7.73 7.65 7.97
N THR A 53 -7.39 7.55 6.68
CA THR A 53 -6.03 7.73 6.24
C THR A 53 -6.03 8.50 4.92
N THR A 54 -4.86 8.96 4.48
CA THR A 54 -4.77 9.67 3.22
C THR A 54 -4.58 8.68 2.08
N ILE A 55 -4.90 9.11 0.87
CA ILE A 55 -4.69 8.29 -0.29
C ILE A 55 -3.20 7.99 -0.46
N HIS A 56 -2.36 9.00 -0.27
CA HIS A 56 -0.93 8.83 -0.41
C HIS A 56 -0.41 7.76 0.57
N LYS A 57 -0.84 7.82 1.80
CA LYS A 57 -0.41 6.85 2.78
C LYS A 57 -0.93 5.46 2.46
N TYR A 58 -2.14 5.38 1.94
CA TYR A 58 -2.72 4.11 1.55
C TYR A 58 -1.90 3.48 0.42
N ILE A 59 -1.54 4.27 -0.60
CA ILE A 59 -0.73 3.78 -1.70
C ILE A 59 0.60 3.23 -1.17
N GLN A 60 1.22 3.98 -0.27
CA GLN A 60 2.48 3.58 0.30
C GLN A 60 2.36 2.25 1.05
N GLU A 61 1.32 2.12 1.84
CA GLU A 61 1.10 0.90 2.60
C GLU A 61 0.87 -0.29 1.69
N ARG A 62 0.11 -0.09 0.61
CA ARG A 62 -0.16 -1.17 -0.31
C ARG A 62 1.08 -1.61 -1.07
N ARG A 63 1.92 -0.65 -1.44
CA ARG A 63 3.16 -0.97 -2.13
C ARG A 63 4.10 -1.74 -1.23
N LEU A 64 4.19 -1.37 0.03
CA LEU A 64 5.02 -2.09 0.97
C LEU A 64 4.46 -3.48 1.26
N ALA A 65 3.14 -3.62 1.30
CA ALA A 65 2.53 -4.91 1.53
C ALA A 65 2.81 -5.86 0.36
N ALA A 66 2.75 -5.34 -0.87
CA ALA A 66 3.06 -6.14 -2.03
C ALA A 66 4.53 -6.54 -2.03
N ALA A 67 5.41 -5.63 -1.58
CA ALA A 67 6.83 -5.93 -1.49
C ALA A 67 7.07 -7.01 -0.43
N ALA A 68 6.37 -6.93 0.70
CA ALA A 68 6.51 -7.92 1.75
C ALA A 68 6.14 -9.30 1.24
N GLU A 69 5.11 -9.37 0.43
CA GLU A 69 4.68 -10.63 -0.15
C GLU A 69 5.74 -11.18 -1.09
N GLN A 70 6.36 -10.31 -1.90
CA GLN A 70 7.43 -10.72 -2.80
C GLN A 70 8.64 -11.23 -2.03
N LEU A 71 8.95 -10.61 -0.91
CA LEU A 71 10.09 -11.05 -0.10
C LEU A 71 9.89 -12.47 0.38
N VAL A 72 8.67 -12.83 0.72
CA VAL A 72 8.37 -14.15 1.24
C VAL A 72 8.17 -15.18 0.14
N ARG A 73 7.55 -14.80 -0.95
CA ARG A 73 7.21 -15.75 -1.99
C ARG A 73 8.23 -15.97 -3.08
N THR A 74 9.20 -15.08 -3.19
CA THR A 74 10.16 -15.19 -4.27
C THR A 74 11.58 -15.05 -3.74
N ASP A 75 12.55 -15.32 -4.59
CA ASP A 75 13.93 -15.12 -4.24
C ASP A 75 14.49 -13.89 -4.95
N ARG A 76 13.62 -13.01 -5.43
CA ARG A 76 14.06 -11.79 -6.09
C ARG A 76 14.88 -10.95 -5.13
N SER A 77 15.81 -10.19 -5.67
CA SER A 77 16.67 -9.37 -4.83
C SER A 77 15.86 -8.28 -4.14
N VAL A 78 16.31 -7.88 -2.96
CA VAL A 78 15.63 -6.83 -2.22
C VAL A 78 15.62 -5.54 -3.04
N ILE A 79 16.68 -5.26 -3.78
CA ILE A 79 16.74 -4.05 -4.55
C ILE A 79 15.74 -4.05 -5.71
N ASP A 80 15.54 -5.20 -6.35
CA ASP A 80 14.56 -5.29 -7.41
C ASP A 80 13.16 -5.11 -6.87
N ILE A 81 12.89 -5.69 -5.71
CA ILE A 81 11.59 -5.54 -5.07
C ILE A 81 11.37 -4.08 -4.68
N ALA A 82 12.42 -3.41 -4.18
CA ALA A 82 12.33 -2.01 -3.79
C ALA A 82 12.00 -1.13 -4.98
N LEU A 83 12.66 -1.38 -6.10
CA LEU A 83 12.42 -0.59 -7.29
C LEU A 83 11.02 -0.80 -7.82
N GLU A 84 10.55 -2.03 -7.82
CA GLU A 84 9.20 -2.32 -8.27
C GLU A 84 8.17 -1.67 -7.35
N ALA A 85 8.49 -1.54 -6.08
CA ALA A 85 7.60 -0.89 -5.12
C ALA A 85 7.60 0.63 -5.25
N GLY A 86 8.43 1.17 -6.14
CA GLY A 86 8.42 2.59 -6.40
C GLY A 86 9.43 3.40 -5.60
N TYR A 87 10.38 2.74 -4.97
CA TYR A 87 11.38 3.46 -4.19
C TYR A 87 12.63 3.69 -5.02
N GLY A 88 13.20 4.87 -4.87
CA GLY A 88 14.36 5.23 -5.68
C GLY A 88 15.66 4.63 -5.20
N SER A 89 15.70 4.07 -4.01
CA SER A 89 16.91 3.48 -3.49
C SER A 89 16.58 2.39 -2.49
N HIS A 90 17.55 1.52 -2.27
CA HIS A 90 17.44 0.45 -1.29
C HIS A 90 17.24 1.05 0.11
N GLN A 91 17.93 2.15 0.38
CA GLN A 91 17.87 2.78 1.68
C GLN A 91 16.50 3.35 1.98
N ALA A 92 15.90 4.03 1.01
CA ALA A 92 14.58 4.60 1.19
C ALA A 92 13.55 3.50 1.43
N PHE A 93 13.67 2.41 0.67
CA PHE A 93 12.77 1.29 0.82
C PHE A 93 12.92 0.66 2.20
N THR A 94 14.15 0.44 2.64
CA THR A 94 14.42 -0.18 3.92
C THR A 94 13.84 0.65 5.06
N GLN A 95 14.00 1.96 5.00
CA GLN A 95 13.47 2.83 6.02
C GLN A 95 11.95 2.77 6.10
N ALA A 96 11.29 2.83 4.95
CA ALA A 96 9.83 2.78 4.91
C ALA A 96 9.34 1.41 5.37
N PHE A 97 10.02 0.36 4.96
CA PHE A 97 9.64 -1.00 5.32
C PHE A 97 9.75 -1.21 6.82
N ARG A 98 10.84 -0.74 7.42
CA ARG A 98 11.05 -0.91 8.85
C ARG A 98 10.00 -0.16 9.68
N LYS A 99 9.53 0.96 9.15
CA LYS A 99 8.53 1.70 9.84
C LYS A 99 7.22 0.94 9.88
N GLN A 100 6.88 0.24 8.81
CA GLN A 100 5.62 -0.47 8.72
C GLN A 100 5.68 -1.87 9.33
N TYR A 101 6.79 -2.58 9.15
CA TYR A 101 6.91 -3.97 9.56
C TYR A 101 7.83 -4.20 10.75
N LEU A 102 8.46 -3.14 11.24
CA LEU A 102 9.31 -3.18 12.43
C LEU A 102 10.56 -4.04 12.30
N CYS A 103 10.94 -4.37 11.10
CA CYS A 103 12.20 -5.05 10.84
C CYS A 103 12.61 -4.77 9.40
N SER A 104 13.86 -5.07 9.07
CA SER A 104 14.34 -4.80 7.72
C SER A 104 13.76 -5.82 6.75
N PRO A 105 13.76 -5.51 5.45
CA PRO A 105 13.30 -6.47 4.46
C PRO A 105 14.06 -7.77 4.51
N ARG A 106 15.35 -7.70 4.77
CA ARG A 106 16.19 -8.89 4.83
C ARG A 106 15.78 -9.77 6.00
N VAL A 107 15.56 -9.18 7.16
CA VAL A 107 15.13 -9.94 8.33
C VAL A 107 13.75 -10.53 8.10
N TYR A 108 12.87 -9.76 7.48
CA TYR A 108 11.53 -10.21 7.21
C TYR A 108 11.58 -11.46 6.31
N ARG A 109 12.39 -11.43 5.28
CA ARG A 109 12.54 -12.57 4.38
C ARG A 109 13.13 -13.78 5.11
N LYS A 110 14.14 -13.52 5.91
CA LYS A 110 14.81 -14.60 6.61
C LYS A 110 13.87 -15.33 7.56
N ASN A 111 12.98 -14.60 8.19
CA ASN A 111 12.10 -15.18 9.18
C ASN A 111 10.82 -15.77 8.62
N ARG A 112 10.66 -15.75 7.31
CA ARG A 112 9.41 -16.24 6.72
C ARG A 112 9.08 -17.68 7.12
N VAL A 113 10.12 -18.50 7.27
CA VAL A 113 9.91 -19.89 7.63
C VAL A 113 9.70 -20.01 9.13
N CYS A 114 10.40 -19.22 9.88
CA CYS A 114 10.28 -19.27 11.31
C CYS A 114 8.97 -18.69 11.79
N GLN A 115 8.23 -18.08 10.90
CA GLN A 115 6.97 -17.48 11.23
C GLN A 115 5.82 -18.45 11.04
N SER A 116 6.12 -19.71 10.91
CA SER A 116 5.10 -20.71 10.80
C SER A 116 4.19 -20.55 11.98
N GLY A 117 2.97 -20.33 11.83
CA GLY A 117 2.05 -20.09 12.93
C GLY A 117 1.96 -18.64 13.34
N LEU A 118 2.82 -17.79 12.82
CA LEU A 118 2.76 -16.39 13.12
C LEU A 118 2.61 -15.63 11.82
N VAL A 119 1.76 -14.65 11.81
CA VAL A 119 1.54 -13.86 10.61
C VAL A 119 1.82 -12.41 10.93
N TRP A 120 2.66 -11.77 10.12
CA TRP A 120 2.95 -10.36 10.26
C TRP A 120 1.96 -9.57 9.44
N TYR A 121 1.26 -8.66 10.04
CA TYR A 121 0.35 -7.84 9.32
C TYR A 121 0.48 -6.42 9.83
N LYS A 122 1.01 -5.55 9.01
CA LYS A 122 1.30 -4.19 9.35
C LYS A 122 2.25 -4.28 10.52
N ASN A 123 2.15 -3.71 11.54
CA ASN A 123 3.08 -3.76 12.63
C ASN A 123 2.68 -4.76 13.69
N LYS A 124 1.83 -5.71 13.35
CA LYS A 124 1.37 -6.66 14.33
C LYS A 124 1.65 -8.08 13.93
N VAL A 125 1.74 -8.94 14.93
CA VAL A 125 1.99 -10.34 14.71
C VAL A 125 0.77 -11.13 15.15
N PHE A 126 0.30 -12.05 14.31
CA PHE A 126 -0.85 -12.85 14.62
C PHE A 126 -0.45 -14.32 14.59
N MET A 127 -1.05 -15.12 15.44
CA MET A 127 -0.77 -16.54 15.47
C MET A 127 -1.87 -17.35 14.85
#